data_8630de4537eaf242cd094847538b776a
#
_entry.id   8630de4537eaf242cd094847538b776a
#
_cell.length_a   1.000
_cell.length_b   1.000
_cell.length_c   1.000
_cell.angle_alpha   90.00
_cell.angle_beta   90.00
_cell.angle_gamma   90.00
#
_symmetry.space_group_name_H-M   'P 1'
#
loop_
_entity.id
_entity.type
_entity.pdbx_description
1 polymer ?
#
loop_
_entity_poly.entity_id
_entity_poly.type
_entity_poly.pdbx_seq_one_letter_code
_entity_poly.pdbx_strand_id
1 'polypeptide(L)'
;MKISEVNIQLIKPTNGLVAFASVVLDDKIYLGSIGVHQRLDGTGYRLTYPTKKTGNRDFHIFHPIERSMGQRIEQAILAKVTTLLEKQSTGGVPSSRGGGDAIG
;
A
#
# COMPACT_ATOMS: atom_id res chain seq x y z
N MET A 1 9.63 -5.88 16.73
CA MET A 1 10.04 -4.85 15.75
C MET A 1 8.91 -3.87 15.53
N LYS A 2 9.18 -2.60 15.64
CA LYS A 2 8.17 -1.55 15.57
C LYS A 2 8.08 -1.00 14.16
N ILE A 3 6.86 -0.80 13.65
CA ILE A 3 6.64 -0.10 12.39
C ILE A 3 6.55 1.39 12.74
N SER A 4 7.62 2.13 12.42
CA SER A 4 7.75 3.52 12.83
C SER A 4 7.07 4.49 11.87
N GLU A 5 6.98 4.10 10.58
CA GLU A 5 6.45 4.98 9.57
C GLU A 5 5.91 4.16 8.41
N VAL A 6 4.82 4.62 7.81
CA VAL A 6 4.25 4.01 6.61
C VAL A 6 4.00 5.13 5.61
N ASN A 7 4.50 4.98 4.39
CA ASN A 7 4.26 5.93 3.32
C ASN A 7 3.61 5.23 2.16
N ILE A 8 2.61 5.88 1.55
CA ILE A 8 1.87 5.34 0.42
C ILE A 8 1.95 6.33 -0.71
N GLN A 9 2.27 5.83 -1.90
CA GLN A 9 2.21 6.62 -3.13
C GLN A 9 1.18 5.98 -4.03
N LEU A 10 0.05 6.67 -4.21
CA LEU A 10 -0.99 6.21 -5.12
C LEU A 10 -0.51 6.42 -6.55
N ILE A 11 -0.83 5.46 -7.40
CA ILE A 11 -0.49 5.54 -8.82
C ILE A 11 -1.76 5.36 -9.65
N LYS A 12 -1.67 5.67 -10.93
CA LYS A 12 -2.76 5.35 -11.85
C LYS A 12 -2.86 3.83 -11.92
N PRO A 13 -4.04 3.24 -11.62
CA PRO A 13 -4.16 1.78 -11.57
C PRO A 13 -3.72 1.11 -12.88
N THR A 14 -2.93 0.06 -12.73
CA THR A 14 -2.39 -0.68 -13.86
C THR A 14 -2.39 -2.16 -13.50
N ASN A 15 -3.23 -2.96 -14.18
CA ASN A 15 -3.31 -4.40 -13.95
C ASN A 15 -3.48 -4.78 -12.48
N GLY A 16 -4.32 -4.01 -11.77
CA GLY A 16 -4.57 -4.26 -10.35
C GLY A 16 -3.63 -3.54 -9.40
N LEU A 17 -2.49 -3.07 -9.86
CA LEU A 17 -1.56 -2.32 -9.00
C LEU A 17 -2.11 -0.91 -8.81
N VAL A 18 -2.34 -0.52 -7.56
CA VAL A 18 -2.96 0.78 -7.24
C VAL A 18 -2.05 1.70 -6.46
N ALA A 19 -1.00 1.17 -5.86
CA ALA A 19 -0.10 1.99 -5.05
C ALA A 19 1.22 1.28 -4.81
N PHE A 20 2.22 2.07 -4.43
CA PHE A 20 3.45 1.56 -3.84
C PHE A 20 3.53 2.03 -2.40
N ALA A 21 4.07 1.18 -1.55
CA ALA A 21 4.20 1.47 -0.14
C ALA A 21 5.64 1.32 0.31
N SER A 22 5.97 2.02 1.38
CA SER A 22 7.23 1.81 2.08
C SER A 22 6.96 1.83 3.58
N VAL A 23 7.79 1.15 4.33
CA VAL A 23 7.72 1.15 5.79
C VAL A 23 9.09 1.38 6.35
N VAL A 24 9.12 1.99 7.54
CA VAL A 24 10.35 2.12 8.31
C VAL A 24 10.18 1.28 9.56
N LEU A 25 11.18 0.46 9.87
CA LEU A 25 11.17 -0.42 11.03
C LEU A 25 12.16 0.09 12.06
N ASP A 26 11.69 0.23 13.30
CA ASP A 26 12.51 0.66 14.44
C ASP A 26 13.30 1.96 14.17
N ASP A 27 12.74 2.85 13.35
CA ASP A 27 13.40 4.09 12.93
C ASP A 27 14.78 3.87 12.30
N LYS A 28 15.05 2.65 11.81
CA LYS A 28 16.39 2.28 11.36
C LYS A 28 16.43 1.66 9.98
N ILE A 29 15.38 0.96 9.55
CA ILE A 29 15.40 0.25 8.29
C ILE A 29 14.25 0.74 7.42
N TYR A 30 14.58 1.19 6.22
CA TYR A 30 13.60 1.59 5.22
C TYR A 30 13.41 0.46 4.22
N LEU A 31 12.17 0.01 4.06
CA LEU A 31 11.80 -1.03 3.10
C LEU A 31 10.80 -0.43 2.12
N GLY A 32 11.21 -0.26 0.87
CA GLY A 32 10.39 0.38 -0.15
C GLY A 32 9.94 -0.57 -1.24
N SER A 33 9.24 -0.01 -2.22
CA SER A 33 8.80 -0.73 -3.42
C SER A 33 7.86 -1.90 -3.13
N ILE A 34 7.06 -1.78 -2.09
CA ILE A 34 6.04 -2.79 -1.78
C ILE A 34 4.81 -2.46 -2.63
N GLY A 35 4.41 -3.38 -3.50
CA GLY A 35 3.25 -3.17 -4.36
C GLY A 35 1.94 -3.44 -3.62
N VAL A 36 0.95 -2.59 -3.86
CA VAL A 36 -0.40 -2.79 -3.33
C VAL A 36 -1.31 -3.08 -4.51
N HIS A 37 -1.90 -4.26 -4.53
CA HIS A 37 -2.74 -4.72 -5.63
C HIS A 37 -4.18 -4.90 -5.16
N GLN A 38 -5.12 -4.46 -5.97
CA GLN A 38 -6.51 -4.74 -5.72
C GLN A 38 -6.81 -6.18 -6.12
N ARG A 39 -7.54 -6.90 -5.27
CA ARG A 39 -7.94 -8.27 -5.59
C ARG A 39 -8.91 -8.28 -6.76
N LEU A 40 -8.84 -9.31 -7.59
CA LEU A 40 -9.67 -9.41 -8.78
C LEU A 40 -11.15 -9.46 -8.47
N ASP A 41 -11.52 -10.00 -7.32
CA ASP A 41 -12.92 -10.08 -6.91
C ASP A 41 -13.41 -8.80 -6.21
N GLY A 42 -12.55 -7.80 -6.08
CA GLY A 42 -12.92 -6.52 -5.48
C GLY A 42 -13.02 -6.53 -3.96
N THR A 43 -12.64 -7.62 -3.30
CA THR A 43 -12.84 -7.78 -1.85
C THR A 43 -11.74 -7.18 -1.00
N GLY A 44 -10.77 -6.50 -1.59
CA GLY A 44 -9.70 -5.90 -0.81
C GLY A 44 -8.40 -5.86 -1.60
N TYR A 45 -7.31 -5.82 -0.86
CA TYR A 45 -5.99 -5.61 -1.44
C TYR A 45 -5.03 -6.69 -0.98
N ARG A 46 -3.97 -6.89 -1.74
CA ARG A 46 -2.87 -7.76 -1.35
C ARG A 46 -1.56 -7.04 -1.59
N LEU A 47 -0.52 -7.43 -0.87
CA LEU A 47 0.80 -6.85 -1.02
C LEU A 47 1.71 -7.77 -1.82
N THR A 48 2.61 -7.16 -2.57
CA THR A 48 3.70 -7.90 -3.21
C THR A 48 5.02 -7.25 -2.81
N TYR A 49 5.95 -8.08 -2.36
CA TYR A 49 7.26 -7.59 -1.95
C TYR A 49 8.20 -7.59 -3.15
N PRO A 50 9.19 -6.69 -3.18
CA PRO A 50 10.02 -6.54 -4.37
C PRO A 50 10.85 -7.78 -4.64
N THR A 51 10.95 -8.12 -5.91
CA THR A 51 11.75 -9.25 -6.37
C THR A 51 12.71 -8.78 -7.45
N LYS A 52 13.76 -9.55 -7.65
CA LYS A 52 14.67 -9.34 -8.76
C LYS A 52 14.71 -10.61 -9.61
N LYS A 53 14.52 -10.45 -10.89
CA LYS A 53 14.57 -11.58 -11.82
C LYS A 53 15.99 -11.80 -12.29
N THR A 54 16.47 -13.02 -12.17
CA THR A 54 17.81 -13.41 -12.63
C THR A 54 17.66 -14.72 -13.40
N GLY A 55 17.82 -14.66 -14.72
CA GLY A 55 17.57 -15.81 -15.58
C GLY A 55 16.08 -16.17 -15.55
N ASN A 56 15.77 -17.42 -15.21
CA ASN A 56 14.38 -17.88 -15.14
C ASN A 56 13.82 -17.88 -13.72
N ARG A 57 14.53 -17.26 -12.78
CA ARG A 57 14.13 -17.29 -11.37
C ARG A 57 13.90 -15.90 -10.85
N ASP A 58 12.92 -15.78 -9.94
CA ASP A 58 12.65 -14.55 -9.19
C ASP A 58 13.18 -14.72 -7.78
N PHE A 59 13.92 -13.73 -7.31
CA PHE A 59 14.44 -13.71 -5.95
C PHE A 59 13.83 -12.54 -5.20
N HIS A 60 13.34 -12.78 -4.00
CA HIS A 60 12.88 -11.70 -3.14
C HIS A 60 14.06 -10.83 -2.75
N ILE A 61 13.90 -9.51 -2.87
CA ILE A 61 14.88 -8.57 -2.35
C ILE A 61 14.74 -8.52 -0.83
N PHE A 62 13.48 -8.48 -0.34
CA PHE A 62 13.16 -8.68 1.06
C PHE A 62 11.71 -9.13 1.17
N HIS A 63 11.40 -9.80 2.25
CA HIS A 63 10.01 -10.12 2.60
C HIS A 63 9.97 -10.57 4.05
N PRO A 64 8.82 -10.43 4.72
CA PRO A 64 8.72 -10.92 6.09
C PRO A 64 8.76 -12.44 6.10
N ILE A 65 9.47 -12.99 7.06
CA ILE A 65 9.55 -14.45 7.21
C ILE A 65 8.79 -14.94 8.44
N GLU A 66 8.34 -14.00 9.27
CA GLU A 66 7.51 -14.31 10.43
C GLU A 66 6.08 -13.86 10.14
N ARG A 67 5.13 -14.75 10.40
CA ARG A 67 3.74 -14.49 10.05
C ARG A 67 3.16 -13.26 10.72
N SER A 68 3.42 -13.11 12.02
CA SER A 68 2.85 -11.97 12.75
C SER A 68 3.40 -10.65 12.25
N MET A 69 4.67 -10.58 11.91
CA MET A 69 5.25 -9.36 11.35
C MET A 69 4.68 -9.05 9.97
N GLY A 70 4.51 -10.08 9.13
CA GLY A 70 3.88 -9.92 7.83
C GLY A 70 2.47 -9.36 7.94
N GLN A 71 1.69 -9.86 8.88
CA GLN A 71 0.33 -9.37 9.12
C GLN A 71 0.33 -7.93 9.61
N ARG A 72 1.25 -7.57 10.48
CA ARG A 72 1.33 -6.21 11.01
C ARG A 72 1.68 -5.20 9.90
N ILE A 73 2.63 -5.57 9.04
CA ILE A 73 2.99 -4.71 7.90
C ILE A 73 1.79 -4.56 6.97
N GLU A 74 1.13 -5.66 6.65
CA GLU A 74 -0.03 -5.64 5.77
C GLU A 74 -1.14 -4.76 6.35
N GLN A 75 -1.49 -4.95 7.61
CA GLN A 75 -2.54 -4.15 8.25
C GLN A 75 -2.21 -2.67 8.28
N ALA A 76 -0.97 -2.33 8.58
CA ALA A 76 -0.55 -0.94 8.63
C ALA A 76 -0.64 -0.27 7.24
N ILE A 77 -0.19 -0.97 6.21
CA ILE A 77 -0.24 -0.43 4.85
C ILE A 77 -1.67 -0.33 4.36
N LEU A 78 -2.46 -1.39 4.53
CA LEU A 78 -3.82 -1.40 3.98
C LEU A 78 -4.74 -0.41 4.69
N ALA A 79 -4.55 -0.20 5.97
CA ALA A 79 -5.33 0.82 6.69
C ALA A 79 -5.09 2.20 6.06
N LYS A 80 -3.85 2.52 5.73
CA LYS A 80 -3.51 3.81 5.15
C LYS A 80 -4.01 3.92 3.70
N VAL A 81 -3.87 2.85 2.92
CA VAL A 81 -4.36 2.81 1.55
C VAL A 81 -5.87 3.04 1.51
N THR A 82 -6.60 2.33 2.35
CA THR A 82 -8.05 2.47 2.42
C THR A 82 -8.45 3.91 2.72
N THR A 83 -7.80 4.52 3.70
CA THR A 83 -8.08 5.91 4.06
C THR A 83 -7.83 6.86 2.88
N LEU A 84 -6.70 6.69 2.18
CA LEU A 84 -6.36 7.56 1.06
C LEU A 84 -7.32 7.38 -0.11
N LEU A 85 -7.71 6.16 -0.41
CA LEU A 85 -8.64 5.92 -1.51
C LEU A 85 -10.04 6.41 -1.18
N GLU A 86 -10.47 6.31 0.06
CA GLU A 86 -11.74 6.88 0.48
C GLU A 86 -11.75 8.39 0.33
N LYS A 87 -10.66 9.06 0.68
CA LYS A 87 -10.55 10.50 0.50
C LYS A 87 -10.65 10.90 -0.97
N GLN A 88 -10.03 10.13 -1.86
CA GLN A 88 -10.13 10.42 -3.28
C GLN A 88 -11.54 10.27 -3.81
N SER A 89 -12.25 9.25 -3.36
CA SER A 89 -13.61 9.01 -3.85
C SER A 89 -14.62 10.01 -3.30
N THR A 90 -14.35 10.60 -2.12
CA THR A 90 -15.24 11.61 -1.54
C THR A 90 -14.85 13.03 -1.91
N GLY A 91 -13.62 13.24 -2.32
CA GLY A 91 -13.13 14.56 -2.69
C GLY A 91 -13.50 14.96 -4.11
N GLY A 92 -14.06 14.12 -4.78
CA GLY A 92 -14.54 14.43 -6.11
C GLY A 92 -15.87 15.14 -6.02
N VAL A 93 -15.98 15.48 -5.23
CA VAL A 93 -16.96 15.83 -5.05
C VAL A 93 -17.45 16.54 -4.63
N PRO A 94 -17.16 16.70 -4.31
CA PRO A 94 -17.65 17.19 -3.80
C PRO A 94 -18.13 17.36 -3.20
N SER A 95 -17.75 17.58 -3.11
CA SER A 95 -18.26 17.85 -2.60
C SER A 95 -18.51 17.98 -1.83
N SER A 96 -18.33 18.28 -1.85
CA SER A 96 -18.74 18.60 -1.40
C SER A 96 -18.83 18.88 -0.63
N ARG A 97 -18.94 19.22 -0.60
CA ARG A 97 -19.23 19.70 -0.23
C ARG A 97 -19.23 19.82 0.20
N GLY A 98 -19.04 20.00 0.14
CA GLY A 98 -19.20 20.20 0.11
C GLY A 98 -18.79 20.21 0.48
N GLY A 99 -18.58 20.56 0.51
CA GLY A 99 -18.56 20.63 0.34
C GLY A 99 -18.05 20.51 0.57
N GLY A 100 -17.78 20.81 0.45
CA GLY A 100 -17.75 20.86 0.11
C GLY A 100 -17.32 20.80 0.30
N ASP A 101 -17.06 21.08 -0.04
CA ASP A 101 -17.06 21.13 -0.26
C ASP A 101 -16.70 21.00 -0.28
N ALA A 102 -16.61 20.98 -0.54
CA ALA A 102 -16.48 20.79 -0.96
C ALA A 102 -15.96 20.58 -1.03
N ILE A 103 -15.58 20.74 -1.38
CA ILE A 103 -15.29 20.50 -1.58
C ILE A 103 -15.06 20.12 -1.67
N GLY A 104 -14.74 19.99 -1.76
CA GLY A 104 -14.70 19.52 -2.07
C GLY A 104 -14.71 19.44 -1.97
#